data_fa6f083c46feb754e9bfa5c00865c1ac
#
_entry.id   fa6f083c46feb754e9bfa5c00865c1ac
#
_cell.length_a   1.000
_cell.length_b   1.000
_cell.length_c   1.000
_cell.angle_alpha   90.00
_cell.angle_beta   90.00
_cell.angle_gamma   90.00
#
_symmetry.space_group_name_H-M   'P 1'
#
loop_
_entity.id
_entity.type
_entity.pdbx_description
1 polymer ?
#
loop_
_entity_poly.entity_id
_entity_poly.type
_entity_poly.pdbx_seq_one_letter_code
_entity_poly.pdbx_strand_id
1 'polypeptide(L)'
;MSAYEIMEHLLNLKELKVYKPETYIDQNGDEKERRVVDVKATKIVQQKAGKIKQAFKDWIFKDPERAVQLVEQYNRQFNSIRPREYDGSALRFPGMNSAITLKEHQKNAIAHALFGGNTLFAHCVGAGKTFEMIATAMESKRLGLCTKPLFAVPNHLTEQIGEDFQKLYPGANILVATKNDFKKENRQQLFAKIATGDFDAVIIGHSQLGMIPLSKERQVDILQEQIDDIMAGIEELKKAEGSKFQVKQMERTKKSLEAKLDKLEKSHDDILTFEEMGIDKLIIDESHEFKNVPTQTKLSNVAGISSSASQKALDLFMKCRYLDEKTGSKVERICCTHIGNLFEHTHQFRQTCIVGDSGTFLKLVAGRSKFPFGFLLTEYRYPVIKVIQFMIFQEVILQKTHHGM
;
A
#
# COMPACT_ATOMS: atom_id res chain seq x y z
N MET A 1 -30.69 13.42 -6.97
CA MET A 1 -30.58 12.25 -6.07
C MET A 1 -31.57 12.38 -4.93
N SER A 2 -32.41 11.38 -4.74
CA SER A 2 -33.31 11.23 -3.59
C SER A 2 -32.53 10.88 -2.30
N ALA A 3 -33.17 10.96 -1.13
CA ALA A 3 -32.53 10.58 0.14
C ALA A 3 -32.17 9.08 0.16
N TYR A 4 -33.00 8.22 -0.43
CA TYR A 4 -32.72 6.79 -0.53
C TYR A 4 -31.52 6.47 -1.42
N GLU A 5 -31.39 7.13 -2.58
CA GLU A 5 -30.20 6.99 -3.44
C GLU A 5 -28.93 7.48 -2.73
N ILE A 6 -29.01 8.58 -1.97
CA ILE A 6 -27.88 9.07 -1.18
C ILE A 6 -27.50 8.03 -0.11
N MET A 7 -28.49 7.46 0.59
CA MET A 7 -28.24 6.41 1.58
C MET A 7 -27.64 5.15 0.94
N GLU A 8 -28.14 4.71 -0.21
CA GLU A 8 -27.58 3.59 -0.95
C GLU A 8 -26.13 3.85 -1.34
N HIS A 9 -25.82 5.05 -1.85
CA HIS A 9 -24.44 5.43 -2.17
C HIS A 9 -23.54 5.46 -0.94
N LEU A 10 -24.01 6.02 0.17
CA LEU A 10 -23.27 6.03 1.45
C LEU A 10 -23.04 4.62 1.98
N LEU A 11 -24.08 3.76 1.92
CA LEU A 11 -24.02 2.38 2.35
C LEU A 11 -23.07 1.52 1.49
N ASN A 12 -22.93 1.81 0.23
CA ASN A 12 -22.05 1.11 -0.71
C ASN A 12 -20.71 1.83 -0.93
N LEU A 13 -20.36 2.84 -0.12
CA LEU A 13 -19.14 3.64 -0.25
C LEU A 13 -18.94 4.22 -1.66
N LYS A 14 -20.03 4.43 -2.41
CA LYS A 14 -20.00 5.01 -3.75
C LYS A 14 -19.75 6.52 -3.68
N GLU A 15 -19.03 7.05 -4.65
CA GLU A 15 -18.87 8.52 -4.79
C GLU A 15 -20.20 9.21 -5.06
N LEU A 16 -20.44 10.31 -4.33
CA LEU A 16 -21.61 11.17 -4.53
C LEU A 16 -21.30 12.21 -5.59
N LYS A 17 -21.51 11.85 -6.86
CA LYS A 17 -21.38 12.74 -8.02
C LYS A 17 -22.68 12.77 -8.81
N VAL A 18 -23.14 13.96 -9.19
CA VAL A 18 -24.28 14.16 -10.07
C VAL A 18 -23.75 14.55 -11.44
N TYR A 19 -24.26 13.91 -12.48
CA TYR A 19 -23.84 14.16 -13.85
C TYR A 19 -24.97 14.84 -14.62
N LYS A 20 -24.61 15.76 -15.50
CA LYS A 20 -25.49 16.35 -16.49
C LYS A 20 -24.99 16.03 -17.90
N PRO A 21 -25.88 15.90 -18.89
CA PRO A 21 -25.47 15.85 -20.28
C PRO A 21 -24.90 17.21 -20.71
N GLU A 22 -23.84 17.18 -21.49
CA GLU A 22 -23.25 18.35 -22.16
C GLU A 22 -23.01 18.00 -23.62
N THR A 23 -23.62 18.77 -24.51
CA THR A 23 -23.45 18.59 -25.96
C THR A 23 -22.14 19.24 -26.39
N TYR A 24 -21.34 18.56 -27.19
CA TYR A 24 -20.12 19.10 -27.79
C TYR A 24 -20.03 18.68 -29.26
N ILE A 25 -19.35 19.49 -30.05
CA ILE A 25 -19.08 19.20 -31.46
C ILE A 25 -17.74 18.45 -31.52
N ASP A 26 -17.72 17.29 -32.15
CA ASP A 26 -16.48 16.53 -32.34
C ASP A 26 -15.63 17.08 -33.51
N GLN A 27 -14.44 16.51 -33.72
CA GLN A 27 -13.51 16.93 -34.76
C GLN A 27 -14.08 16.77 -36.20
N ASN A 28 -15.15 15.98 -36.34
CA ASN A 28 -15.82 15.74 -37.62
C ASN A 28 -17.04 16.63 -37.84
N GLY A 29 -17.37 17.54 -36.87
CA GLY A 29 -18.50 18.43 -36.94
C GLY A 29 -19.82 17.82 -36.41
N ASP A 30 -19.81 16.62 -35.88
CA ASP A 30 -20.99 15.93 -35.35
C ASP A 30 -21.28 16.37 -33.92
N GLU A 31 -22.56 16.62 -33.59
CA GLU A 31 -23.00 16.85 -32.22
C GLU A 31 -23.01 15.54 -31.43
N LYS A 32 -22.25 15.49 -30.30
CA LYS A 32 -22.20 14.37 -29.38
C LYS A 32 -22.50 14.83 -27.97
N GLU A 33 -23.13 13.94 -27.18
CA GLU A 33 -23.38 14.16 -25.77
C GLU A 33 -22.31 13.45 -24.91
N ARG A 34 -21.78 14.18 -23.92
CA ARG A 34 -20.95 13.62 -22.87
C ARG A 34 -21.56 13.88 -21.51
N ARG A 35 -21.33 12.99 -20.55
CA ARG A 35 -21.73 13.18 -19.16
C ARG A 35 -20.64 13.94 -18.41
N VAL A 36 -20.97 15.16 -17.94
CA VAL A 36 -20.06 16.02 -17.17
C VAL A 36 -20.57 16.16 -15.75
N VAL A 37 -19.66 16.24 -14.77
CA VAL A 37 -20.04 16.41 -13.37
C VAL A 37 -20.69 17.78 -13.16
N ASP A 38 -21.92 17.77 -12.65
CA ASP A 38 -22.57 18.99 -12.17
C ASP A 38 -22.06 19.32 -10.76
N VAL A 39 -21.15 20.29 -10.70
CA VAL A 39 -20.49 20.69 -9.44
C VAL A 39 -21.49 21.24 -8.42
N LYS A 40 -22.50 22.02 -8.88
CA LYS A 40 -23.52 22.61 -7.97
C LYS A 40 -24.44 21.54 -7.39
N ALA A 41 -24.98 20.67 -8.23
CA ALA A 41 -25.82 19.57 -7.80
C ALA A 41 -25.04 18.58 -6.90
N THR A 42 -23.78 18.30 -7.23
CA THR A 42 -22.90 17.45 -6.42
C THR A 42 -22.67 18.02 -5.02
N LYS A 43 -22.39 19.32 -4.88
CA LYS A 43 -22.25 19.98 -3.56
C LYS A 43 -23.53 19.87 -2.72
N ILE A 44 -24.71 20.06 -3.33
CA ILE A 44 -25.99 19.93 -2.62
C ILE A 44 -26.18 18.50 -2.12
N VAL A 45 -25.86 17.50 -2.94
CA VAL A 45 -25.97 16.08 -2.55
C VAL A 45 -24.99 15.75 -1.41
N GLN A 46 -23.76 16.24 -1.47
CA GLN A 46 -22.77 16.08 -0.40
C GLN A 46 -23.21 16.73 0.91
N GLN A 47 -23.84 17.92 0.88
CA GLN A 47 -24.41 18.56 2.06
C GLN A 47 -25.57 17.74 2.64
N LYS A 48 -26.48 17.21 1.80
CA LYS A 48 -27.54 16.31 2.26
C LYS A 48 -26.98 15.03 2.90
N ALA A 49 -25.93 14.46 2.30
CA ALA A 49 -25.24 13.32 2.85
C ALA A 49 -24.63 13.60 4.24
N GLY A 50 -24.03 14.78 4.42
CA GLY A 50 -23.53 15.25 5.71
C GLY A 50 -24.66 15.31 6.78
N LYS A 51 -25.82 15.86 6.42
CA LYS A 51 -27.00 15.89 7.31
C LYS A 51 -27.51 14.49 7.67
N ILE A 52 -27.54 13.56 6.70
CA ILE A 52 -27.94 12.16 6.94
C ILE A 52 -26.95 11.50 7.91
N LYS A 53 -25.65 11.66 7.69
CA LYS A 53 -24.61 11.14 8.59
C LYS A 53 -24.76 11.69 10.00
N GLN A 54 -24.98 12.99 10.14
CA GLN A 54 -25.15 13.62 11.45
C GLN A 54 -26.41 13.12 12.16
N ALA A 55 -27.54 13.08 11.45
CA ALA A 55 -28.77 12.55 12.01
C ALA A 55 -28.64 11.09 12.48
N PHE A 56 -27.88 10.27 11.75
CA PHE A 56 -27.59 8.89 12.15
C PHE A 56 -26.72 8.82 13.43
N LYS A 57 -25.69 9.67 13.51
CA LYS A 57 -24.85 9.78 14.73
C LYS A 57 -25.71 10.14 15.95
N ASP A 58 -26.53 11.18 15.81
CA ASP A 58 -27.40 11.65 16.90
C ASP A 58 -28.40 10.57 17.30
N TRP A 59 -28.97 9.84 16.33
CA TRP A 59 -29.89 8.74 16.58
C TRP A 59 -29.25 7.58 17.36
N ILE A 60 -28.00 7.20 17.03
CA ILE A 60 -27.28 6.13 17.73
C ILE A 60 -27.19 6.43 19.23
N PHE A 61 -26.76 7.64 19.59
CA PHE A 61 -26.48 8.01 20.98
C PHE A 61 -27.68 8.57 21.75
N LYS A 62 -28.81 8.76 21.07
CA LYS A 62 -30.06 9.22 21.70
C LYS A 62 -30.62 8.18 22.66
N ASP A 63 -30.39 6.91 22.39
CA ASP A 63 -30.86 5.78 23.18
C ASP A 63 -29.65 5.08 23.82
N PRO A 64 -29.50 5.12 25.15
CA PRO A 64 -28.36 4.54 25.84
C PRO A 64 -28.21 3.02 25.65
N GLU A 65 -29.32 2.28 25.62
CA GLU A 65 -29.28 0.81 25.46
C GLU A 65 -28.75 0.44 24.08
N ARG A 66 -29.26 1.10 23.04
CA ARG A 66 -28.75 0.92 21.65
C ARG A 66 -27.29 1.29 21.53
N ALA A 67 -26.86 2.39 22.15
CA ALA A 67 -25.47 2.82 22.15
C ALA A 67 -24.57 1.76 22.79
N VAL A 68 -24.94 1.21 23.96
CA VAL A 68 -24.19 0.16 24.64
C VAL A 68 -24.11 -1.10 23.77
N GLN A 69 -25.22 -1.59 23.25
CA GLN A 69 -25.27 -2.79 22.41
C GLN A 69 -24.37 -2.65 21.16
N LEU A 70 -24.41 -1.49 20.48
CA LEU A 70 -23.59 -1.25 19.30
C LEU A 70 -22.11 -1.13 19.66
N VAL A 71 -21.75 -0.50 20.78
CA VAL A 71 -20.36 -0.41 21.28
C VAL A 71 -19.84 -1.79 21.65
N GLU A 72 -20.61 -2.60 22.36
CA GLU A 72 -20.21 -3.98 22.71
C GLU A 72 -20.04 -4.85 21.46
N GLN A 73 -20.95 -4.76 20.50
CA GLN A 73 -20.84 -5.47 19.22
C GLN A 73 -19.59 -5.03 18.46
N TYR A 74 -19.31 -3.73 18.41
CA TYR A 74 -18.14 -3.18 17.77
C TYR A 74 -16.86 -3.67 18.47
N ASN A 75 -16.79 -3.57 19.80
CA ASN A 75 -15.63 -4.00 20.56
C ASN A 75 -15.36 -5.50 20.40
N ARG A 76 -16.42 -6.32 20.40
CA ARG A 76 -16.30 -7.77 20.18
C ARG A 76 -15.79 -8.11 18.79
N GLN A 77 -16.18 -7.35 17.78
CA GLN A 77 -15.80 -7.63 16.38
C GLN A 77 -14.45 -7.03 15.98
N PHE A 78 -14.11 -5.85 16.51
CA PHE A 78 -12.97 -5.06 16.00
C PHE A 78 -11.92 -4.73 17.05
N ASN A 79 -12.26 -4.74 18.35
CA ASN A 79 -11.33 -4.43 19.44
C ASN A 79 -11.01 -5.65 20.32
N SER A 80 -11.38 -6.85 19.90
CA SER A 80 -11.11 -8.10 20.63
C SER A 80 -9.65 -8.57 20.54
N ILE A 81 -8.86 -7.98 19.64
CA ILE A 81 -7.46 -8.35 19.43
C ILE A 81 -6.56 -7.25 20.00
N ARG A 82 -5.74 -7.62 20.97
CA ARG A 82 -4.69 -6.74 21.48
C ARG A 82 -3.48 -6.82 20.54
N PRO A 83 -3.05 -5.71 19.90
CA PRO A 83 -1.84 -5.69 19.10
C PRO A 83 -0.64 -6.09 19.96
N ARG A 84 0.28 -6.86 19.38
CA ARG A 84 1.54 -7.19 20.03
C ARG A 84 2.39 -5.91 20.14
N GLU A 85 2.86 -5.60 21.32
CA GLU A 85 3.80 -4.52 21.57
C GLU A 85 5.23 -5.07 21.48
N TYR A 86 6.15 -4.28 20.95
CA TYR A 86 7.55 -4.63 20.80
C TYR A 86 8.39 -3.65 21.58
N ASP A 87 9.19 -4.17 22.51
CA ASP A 87 10.15 -3.41 23.28
C ASP A 87 11.55 -3.57 22.68
N GLY A 88 12.13 -2.47 22.24
CA GLY A 88 13.47 -2.39 21.66
C GLY A 88 14.56 -2.02 22.67
N SER A 89 14.25 -1.93 23.97
CA SER A 89 15.21 -1.48 24.99
C SER A 89 16.43 -2.38 25.09
N ALA A 90 16.26 -3.68 24.87
CA ALA A 90 17.33 -4.68 24.90
C ALA A 90 18.19 -4.70 23.63
N LEU A 91 17.78 -4.03 22.55
CA LEU A 91 18.53 -4.03 21.30
C LEU A 91 19.88 -3.33 21.47
N ARG A 92 20.91 -3.95 20.91
CA ARG A 92 22.25 -3.39 20.78
C ARG A 92 22.55 -3.19 19.31
N PHE A 93 23.28 -2.13 18.99
CA PHE A 93 23.60 -1.74 17.62
C PHE A 93 25.13 -1.71 17.42
N PRO A 94 25.80 -2.86 17.35
CA PRO A 94 27.25 -2.94 17.17
C PRO A 94 27.65 -2.27 15.86
N GLY A 95 28.75 -1.52 15.87
CA GLY A 95 29.25 -0.78 14.70
C GLY A 95 28.54 0.55 14.41
N MET A 96 27.45 0.85 15.14
CA MET A 96 26.81 2.16 15.07
C MET A 96 27.68 3.24 15.70
N ASN A 97 27.65 4.44 15.13
CA ASN A 97 28.37 5.61 15.63
C ASN A 97 27.93 5.93 17.08
N SER A 98 28.90 5.88 18.00
CA SER A 98 28.68 6.08 19.43
C SER A 98 28.18 7.49 19.81
N ALA A 99 28.40 8.49 18.92
CA ALA A 99 27.90 9.84 19.11
C ALA A 99 26.38 9.96 18.83
N ILE A 100 25.75 8.93 18.25
CA ILE A 100 24.33 8.93 17.90
C ILE A 100 23.60 7.96 18.81
N THR A 101 22.53 8.45 19.46
CA THR A 101 21.66 7.61 20.29
C THR A 101 20.28 7.53 19.70
N LEU A 102 19.81 6.31 19.41
CA LEU A 102 18.44 6.07 18.96
C LEU A 102 17.44 6.31 20.10
N LYS A 103 16.34 6.99 19.78
CA LYS A 103 15.25 7.24 20.72
C LYS A 103 14.46 5.95 21.00
N GLU A 104 13.73 5.90 22.10
CA GLU A 104 12.92 4.74 22.50
C GLU A 104 11.96 4.28 21.37
N HIS A 105 11.19 5.22 20.79
CA HIS A 105 10.27 4.89 19.70
C HIS A 105 10.96 4.28 18.47
N GLN A 106 12.20 4.75 18.17
CA GLN A 106 12.99 4.19 17.07
C GLN A 106 13.42 2.75 17.38
N LYS A 107 13.91 2.50 18.59
CA LYS A 107 14.28 1.14 19.04
C LYS A 107 13.07 0.20 19.00
N ASN A 108 11.90 0.66 19.45
CA ASN A 108 10.67 -0.13 19.43
C ASN A 108 10.20 -0.41 18.00
N ALA A 109 10.35 0.54 17.08
CA ALA A 109 10.07 0.34 15.65
C ALA A 109 11.02 -0.68 15.04
N ILE A 110 12.31 -0.60 15.34
CA ILE A 110 13.31 -1.58 14.89
C ILE A 110 12.99 -2.97 15.46
N ALA A 111 12.66 -3.09 16.75
CA ALA A 111 12.24 -4.36 17.34
C ALA A 111 11.01 -4.94 16.66
N HIS A 112 10.03 -4.08 16.34
CA HIS A 112 8.85 -4.50 15.58
C HIS A 112 9.26 -5.04 14.20
N ALA A 113 10.13 -4.34 13.50
CA ALA A 113 10.59 -4.78 12.20
C ALA A 113 11.40 -6.09 12.26
N LEU A 114 12.20 -6.30 13.28
CA LEU A 114 12.99 -7.53 13.43
C LEU A 114 12.16 -8.76 13.84
N PHE A 115 11.06 -8.58 14.57
CA PHE A 115 10.31 -9.71 15.18
C PHE A 115 8.85 -9.77 14.75
N GLY A 116 8.37 -8.81 13.98
CA GLY A 116 6.95 -8.66 13.60
C GLY A 116 6.60 -9.07 12.20
N GLY A 117 7.57 -9.26 11.31
CA GLY A 117 7.36 -9.51 9.88
C GLY A 117 7.21 -8.21 9.08
N ASN A 118 6.53 -8.25 7.93
CA ASN A 118 6.34 -7.07 7.07
C ASN A 118 5.85 -5.85 7.86
N THR A 119 6.57 -4.74 7.81
CA THR A 119 6.37 -3.60 8.70
C THR A 119 6.22 -2.28 7.94
N LEU A 120 5.33 -1.42 8.40
CA LEU A 120 5.17 -0.04 7.93
C LEU A 120 5.60 0.94 9.01
N PHE A 121 6.64 1.72 8.77
CA PHE A 121 7.03 2.85 9.62
C PHE A 121 6.19 4.08 9.27
N ALA A 122 5.04 4.23 9.91
CA ALA A 122 4.13 5.35 9.72
C ALA A 122 4.36 6.47 10.74
N HIS A 123 5.60 6.80 11.02
CA HIS A 123 5.96 7.88 11.93
C HIS A 123 5.79 9.27 11.27
N CYS A 124 5.59 10.29 12.09
CA CYS A 124 5.53 11.68 11.61
C CYS A 124 6.86 12.13 10.97
N VAL A 125 6.80 13.23 10.25
CA VAL A 125 8.00 13.87 9.68
C VAL A 125 8.95 14.24 10.82
N GLY A 126 10.25 14.02 10.64
CA GLY A 126 11.27 14.32 11.64
C GLY A 126 11.42 13.29 12.76
N ALA A 127 10.67 12.19 12.78
CA ALA A 127 10.83 11.12 13.76
C ALA A 127 12.13 10.31 13.60
N GLY A 128 12.82 10.46 12.46
CA GLY A 128 14.08 9.76 12.17
C GLY A 128 13.91 8.40 11.51
N LYS A 129 12.89 8.23 10.66
CA LYS A 129 12.61 6.99 9.91
C LYS A 129 13.81 6.45 9.14
N THR A 130 14.64 7.32 8.57
CA THR A 130 15.87 6.93 7.86
C THR A 130 16.79 6.12 8.77
N PHE A 131 16.98 6.55 10.02
CA PHE A 131 17.81 5.82 10.98
C PHE A 131 17.15 4.51 11.43
N GLU A 132 15.81 4.47 11.52
CA GLU A 132 15.08 3.23 11.78
C GLU A 132 15.30 2.19 10.66
N MET A 133 15.19 2.62 9.39
CA MET A 133 15.44 1.77 8.23
C MET A 133 16.87 1.24 8.19
N ILE A 134 17.87 2.13 8.36
CA ILE A 134 19.28 1.77 8.32
C ILE A 134 19.63 0.80 9.46
N ALA A 135 19.23 1.14 10.69
CA ALA A 135 19.50 0.29 11.85
C ALA A 135 18.81 -1.08 11.75
N THR A 136 17.58 -1.11 11.19
CA THR A 136 16.89 -2.38 10.95
C THR A 136 17.62 -3.22 9.92
N ALA A 137 18.12 -2.65 8.82
CA ALA A 137 18.89 -3.39 7.83
C ALA A 137 20.16 -4.01 8.44
N MET A 138 20.94 -3.22 9.17
CA MET A 138 22.17 -3.64 9.78
C MET A 138 21.94 -4.74 10.85
N GLU A 139 20.95 -4.55 11.71
CA GLU A 139 20.60 -5.57 12.72
C GLU A 139 20.01 -6.84 12.09
N SER A 140 19.22 -6.72 11.04
CA SER A 140 18.74 -7.90 10.30
C SER A 140 19.89 -8.71 9.72
N LYS A 141 20.89 -8.04 9.11
CA LYS A 141 22.09 -8.71 8.58
C LYS A 141 22.91 -9.35 9.71
N ARG A 142 23.14 -8.61 10.80
CA ARG A 142 23.87 -9.12 11.98
C ARG A 142 23.21 -10.36 12.60
N LEU A 143 21.88 -10.38 12.65
CA LEU A 143 21.10 -11.50 13.20
C LEU A 143 20.92 -12.66 12.20
N GLY A 144 21.44 -12.53 10.96
CA GLY A 144 21.27 -13.53 9.92
C GLY A 144 19.85 -13.62 9.35
N LEU A 145 19.02 -12.58 9.57
CA LEU A 145 17.67 -12.49 9.05
C LEU A 145 17.63 -12.05 7.57
N CYS A 146 18.70 -11.41 7.10
CA CYS A 146 18.90 -11.11 5.69
C CYS A 146 20.39 -11.08 5.36
N THR A 147 20.71 -11.23 4.08
CA THR A 147 22.07 -11.16 3.56
C THR A 147 22.31 -9.91 2.74
N LYS A 148 21.34 -9.50 1.94
CA LYS A 148 21.49 -8.41 0.96
C LYS A 148 20.25 -7.49 0.95
N PRO A 149 20.17 -6.51 1.86
CA PRO A 149 19.08 -5.55 1.88
C PRO A 149 19.20 -4.55 0.73
N LEU A 150 18.08 -4.31 0.04
CA LEU A 150 17.91 -3.30 -1.00
C LEU A 150 17.04 -2.15 -0.50
N PHE A 151 17.57 -0.92 -0.58
CA PHE A 151 16.83 0.30 -0.32
C PHE A 151 16.31 0.88 -1.62
N ALA A 152 15.01 1.05 -1.74
CA ALA A 152 14.35 1.76 -2.83
C ALA A 152 13.82 3.10 -2.29
N VAL A 153 14.41 4.19 -2.74
CA VAL A 153 14.17 5.54 -2.20
C VAL A 153 13.82 6.53 -3.31
N PRO A 154 13.22 7.69 -3.01
CA PRO A 154 13.04 8.73 -4.01
C PRO A 154 14.37 9.06 -4.70
N ASN A 155 14.34 9.21 -6.03
CA ASN A 155 15.57 9.34 -6.85
C ASN A 155 16.52 10.47 -6.44
N HIS A 156 15.99 11.53 -5.81
CA HIS A 156 16.77 12.68 -5.35
C HIS A 156 17.37 12.49 -3.96
N LEU A 157 17.00 11.42 -3.25
CA LEU A 157 17.47 11.13 -1.88
C LEU A 157 18.52 10.01 -1.82
N THR A 158 18.88 9.40 -2.95
CA THR A 158 19.81 8.25 -2.97
C THR A 158 21.17 8.59 -2.34
N GLU A 159 21.76 9.72 -2.67
CA GLU A 159 23.05 10.17 -2.13
C GLU A 159 22.91 10.52 -0.65
N GLN A 160 21.88 11.27 -0.27
CA GLN A 160 21.63 11.66 1.11
C GLN A 160 21.44 10.43 2.04
N ILE A 161 20.71 9.41 1.59
CA ILE A 161 20.55 8.18 2.38
C ILE A 161 21.86 7.43 2.49
N GLY A 162 22.72 7.47 1.44
CA GLY A 162 24.08 6.93 1.50
C GLY A 162 24.94 7.65 2.55
N GLU A 163 24.88 8.98 2.60
CA GLU A 163 25.56 9.79 3.62
C GLU A 163 25.03 9.51 5.03
N ASP A 164 23.70 9.44 5.23
CA ASP A 164 23.08 9.10 6.49
C ASP A 164 23.47 7.68 6.94
N PHE A 165 23.62 6.76 5.99
CA PHE A 165 24.10 5.40 6.27
C PHE A 165 25.53 5.41 6.80
N GLN A 166 26.45 6.10 6.13
CA GLN A 166 27.84 6.23 6.55
C GLN A 166 27.98 7.01 7.87
N LYS A 167 27.10 7.99 8.10
CA LYS A 167 27.04 8.73 9.36
C LYS A 167 26.64 7.84 10.53
N LEU A 168 25.64 6.97 10.31
CA LEU A 168 25.13 6.07 11.34
C LEU A 168 26.03 4.85 11.54
N TYR A 169 26.54 4.27 10.46
CA TYR A 169 27.46 3.11 10.45
C TYR A 169 28.69 3.40 9.58
N PRO A 170 29.72 4.07 10.14
CA PRO A 170 30.89 4.48 9.37
C PRO A 170 31.70 3.35 8.73
N GLY A 171 31.58 2.12 9.27
CA GLY A 171 32.26 0.94 8.73
C GLY A 171 31.44 0.13 7.72
N ALA A 172 30.23 0.56 7.37
CA ALA A 172 29.37 -0.18 6.46
C ALA A 172 29.84 -0.15 5.02
N ASN A 173 29.84 -1.29 4.35
CA ASN A 173 30.11 -1.43 2.93
C ASN A 173 28.81 -1.30 2.13
N ILE A 174 28.53 -0.10 1.64
CA ILE A 174 27.30 0.21 0.90
C ILE A 174 27.54 0.46 -0.58
N LEU A 175 26.58 0.09 -1.41
CA LEU A 175 26.56 0.44 -2.82
C LEU A 175 25.44 1.44 -3.10
N VAL A 176 25.81 2.69 -3.43
CA VAL A 176 24.85 3.71 -3.88
C VAL A 176 24.88 3.76 -5.40
N ALA A 177 23.80 3.32 -6.04
CA ALA A 177 23.72 3.29 -7.48
C ALA A 177 23.21 4.63 -8.03
N THR A 178 23.89 5.14 -9.04
CA THR A 178 23.57 6.39 -9.71
C THR A 178 22.72 6.17 -10.97
N LYS A 179 22.18 7.25 -11.55
CA LYS A 179 21.48 7.17 -12.84
C LYS A 179 22.38 6.66 -13.98
N ASN A 180 23.69 6.92 -13.91
CA ASN A 180 24.63 6.48 -14.93
C ASN A 180 24.87 4.98 -14.91
N ASP A 181 24.80 4.35 -13.72
CA ASP A 181 24.98 2.91 -13.57
C ASP A 181 23.81 2.12 -14.19
N PHE A 182 22.65 2.74 -14.30
CA PHE A 182 21.45 2.14 -14.93
C PHE A 182 21.33 2.40 -16.44
N LYS A 183 22.28 3.10 -17.07
CA LYS A 183 22.35 3.18 -18.53
C LYS A 183 22.58 1.79 -19.14
N LYS A 184 22.09 1.59 -20.37
CA LYS A 184 22.11 0.29 -21.04
C LYS A 184 23.52 -0.34 -21.06
N GLU A 185 24.57 0.49 -21.22
CA GLU A 185 25.95 0.06 -21.28
C GLU A 185 26.52 -0.42 -19.94
N ASN A 186 26.05 0.19 -18.82
CA ASN A 186 26.61 -0.02 -17.48
C ASN A 186 25.76 -0.97 -16.63
N ARG A 187 24.47 -1.10 -16.96
CA ARG A 187 23.47 -1.80 -16.15
C ARG A 187 23.84 -3.26 -15.89
N GLN A 188 24.35 -3.95 -16.89
CA GLN A 188 24.76 -5.35 -16.76
C GLN A 188 25.92 -5.51 -15.76
N GLN A 189 26.89 -4.58 -15.82
CA GLN A 189 28.00 -4.54 -14.86
C GLN A 189 27.54 -4.22 -13.45
N LEU A 190 26.61 -3.26 -13.28
CA LEU A 190 26.02 -2.95 -11.98
C LEU A 190 25.31 -4.18 -11.40
N PHE A 191 24.49 -4.88 -12.18
CA PHE A 191 23.75 -6.04 -11.73
C PHE A 191 24.67 -7.20 -11.33
N ALA A 192 25.72 -7.45 -12.12
CA ALA A 192 26.76 -8.41 -11.77
C ALA A 192 27.49 -8.02 -10.46
N LYS A 193 27.80 -6.73 -10.27
CA LYS A 193 28.39 -6.21 -9.04
C LYS A 193 27.49 -6.40 -7.83
N ILE A 194 26.15 -6.16 -7.98
CA ILE A 194 25.20 -6.42 -6.92
C ILE A 194 25.12 -7.92 -6.61
N ALA A 195 25.04 -8.77 -7.63
CA ALA A 195 24.92 -10.21 -7.45
C ALA A 195 26.12 -10.82 -6.70
N THR A 196 27.35 -10.42 -7.07
CA THR A 196 28.61 -11.02 -6.55
C THR A 196 29.17 -10.29 -5.35
N GLY A 197 28.82 -9.01 -5.14
CA GLY A 197 29.37 -8.21 -4.04
C GLY A 197 28.72 -8.52 -2.70
N ASP A 198 29.51 -8.46 -1.64
CA ASP A 198 29.03 -8.50 -0.26
C ASP A 198 28.84 -7.07 0.26
N PHE A 199 27.63 -6.55 0.08
CA PHE A 199 27.26 -5.22 0.53
C PHE A 199 26.38 -5.31 1.77
N ASP A 200 26.55 -4.37 2.70
CA ASP A 200 25.66 -4.21 3.86
C ASP A 200 24.32 -3.58 3.46
N ALA A 201 24.33 -2.81 2.38
CA ALA A 201 23.12 -2.34 1.73
C ALA A 201 23.39 -1.94 0.27
N VAL A 202 22.36 -2.08 -0.56
CA VAL A 202 22.31 -1.53 -1.93
C VAL A 202 21.24 -0.45 -1.94
N ILE A 203 21.57 0.75 -2.38
CA ILE A 203 20.66 1.91 -2.40
C ILE A 203 20.40 2.32 -3.84
N ILE A 204 19.14 2.31 -4.25
CA ILE A 204 18.69 2.67 -5.60
C ILE A 204 17.50 3.62 -5.55
N GLY A 205 17.25 4.33 -6.64
CA GLY A 205 16.06 5.17 -6.78
C GLY A 205 14.81 4.37 -7.19
N HIS A 206 13.63 4.90 -6.90
CA HIS A 206 12.34 4.29 -7.25
C HIS A 206 12.22 3.95 -8.75
N SER A 207 12.67 4.85 -9.64
CA SER A 207 12.64 4.59 -11.08
C SER A 207 13.60 3.47 -11.50
N GLN A 208 14.69 3.30 -10.76
CA GLN A 208 15.70 2.29 -10.99
C GLN A 208 15.23 0.90 -10.57
N LEU A 209 14.42 0.81 -9.50
CA LEU A 209 13.80 -0.45 -9.07
C LEU A 209 12.97 -1.08 -10.20
N GLY A 210 12.22 -0.27 -10.96
CA GLY A 210 11.44 -0.73 -12.10
C GLY A 210 12.27 -1.16 -13.34
N MET A 211 13.57 -0.86 -13.35
CA MET A 211 14.50 -1.28 -14.42
C MET A 211 15.15 -2.65 -14.14
N ILE A 212 14.97 -3.19 -12.95
CA ILE A 212 15.43 -4.53 -12.57
C ILE A 212 14.33 -5.53 -12.93
N PRO A 213 14.49 -6.39 -13.93
CA PRO A 213 13.44 -7.32 -14.33
C PRO A 213 13.31 -8.48 -13.33
N LEU A 214 12.13 -9.04 -13.22
CA LEU A 214 11.91 -10.38 -12.66
C LEU A 214 12.10 -11.43 -13.76
N SER A 215 12.32 -12.70 -13.37
CA SER A 215 12.37 -13.82 -14.32
C SER A 215 11.10 -13.86 -15.19
N LYS A 216 11.25 -14.27 -16.45
CA LYS A 216 10.12 -14.34 -17.38
C LYS A 216 9.04 -15.28 -16.88
N GLU A 217 9.46 -16.45 -16.40
CA GLU A 217 8.58 -17.49 -15.89
C GLU A 217 7.67 -16.92 -14.80
N ARG A 218 8.25 -16.22 -13.84
CA ARG A 218 7.50 -15.60 -12.73
C ARG A 218 6.54 -14.50 -13.20
N GLN A 219 6.99 -13.67 -14.14
CA GLN A 219 6.12 -12.64 -14.70
C GLN A 219 4.93 -13.24 -15.45
N VAL A 220 5.16 -14.33 -16.21
CA VAL A 220 4.13 -15.09 -16.92
C VAL A 220 3.13 -15.68 -15.92
N ASP A 221 3.61 -16.39 -14.90
CA ASP A 221 2.76 -17.04 -13.89
C ASP A 221 1.83 -16.03 -13.20
N ILE A 222 2.36 -14.91 -12.76
CA ILE A 222 1.57 -13.86 -12.08
C ILE A 222 0.58 -13.19 -13.03
N LEU A 223 0.97 -12.92 -14.28
CA LEU A 223 0.06 -12.36 -15.27
C LEU A 223 -1.06 -13.35 -15.62
N GLN A 224 -0.74 -14.63 -15.75
CA GLN A 224 -1.71 -15.67 -16.00
C GLN A 224 -2.72 -15.81 -14.85
N GLU A 225 -2.23 -15.85 -13.60
CA GLU A 225 -3.09 -15.88 -12.42
C GLU A 225 -4.05 -14.67 -12.39
N GLN A 226 -3.57 -13.47 -12.71
CA GLN A 226 -4.44 -12.30 -12.80
C GLN A 226 -5.48 -12.39 -13.91
N ILE A 227 -5.13 -12.99 -15.06
CA ILE A 227 -6.06 -13.22 -16.16
C ILE A 227 -7.14 -14.21 -15.74
N ASP A 228 -6.76 -15.30 -15.08
CA ASP A 228 -7.67 -16.35 -14.61
C ASP A 228 -8.66 -15.81 -13.57
N ASP A 229 -8.17 -15.00 -12.63
CA ASP A 229 -9.01 -14.30 -11.66
C ASP A 229 -10.03 -13.36 -12.34
N ILE A 230 -9.60 -12.60 -13.35
CA ILE A 230 -10.50 -11.74 -14.14
C ILE A 230 -11.56 -12.59 -14.86
N MET A 231 -11.18 -13.71 -15.42
CA MET A 231 -12.11 -14.62 -16.10
C MET A 231 -13.16 -15.16 -15.12
N ALA A 232 -12.73 -15.64 -13.95
CA ALA A 232 -13.64 -16.09 -12.90
C ALA A 232 -14.61 -14.96 -12.45
N GLY A 233 -14.10 -13.75 -12.27
CA GLY A 233 -14.92 -12.59 -11.93
C GLY A 233 -15.94 -12.20 -13.02
N ILE A 234 -15.57 -12.31 -14.30
CA ILE A 234 -16.48 -12.07 -15.43
C ILE A 234 -17.61 -13.13 -15.45
N GLU A 235 -17.29 -14.40 -15.22
CA GLU A 235 -18.29 -15.48 -15.17
C GLU A 235 -19.28 -15.28 -14.03
N GLU A 236 -18.80 -14.94 -12.86
CA GLU A 236 -19.67 -14.63 -11.70
C GLU A 236 -20.59 -13.43 -11.96
N LEU A 237 -20.07 -12.36 -12.55
CA LEU A 237 -20.87 -11.18 -12.91
C LEU A 237 -21.92 -11.50 -13.97
N LYS A 238 -21.61 -12.35 -14.94
CA LYS A 238 -22.58 -12.81 -15.95
C LYS A 238 -23.68 -13.67 -15.33
N LYS A 239 -23.35 -14.55 -14.37
CA LYS A 239 -24.34 -15.37 -13.63
C LYS A 239 -25.24 -14.53 -12.70
N ALA A 240 -24.70 -13.44 -12.13
CA ALA A 240 -25.41 -12.55 -11.21
C ALA A 240 -26.19 -11.42 -11.94
N GLU A 241 -26.38 -11.47 -13.26
CA GLU A 241 -26.98 -10.40 -14.07
C GLU A 241 -26.33 -9.01 -13.82
N GLY A 242 -25.03 -9.01 -13.58
CA GLY A 242 -24.26 -7.82 -13.25
C GLY A 242 -24.22 -6.79 -14.40
N SER A 243 -23.78 -5.58 -14.10
CA SER A 243 -23.73 -4.48 -15.06
C SER A 243 -22.86 -4.81 -16.28
N LYS A 244 -23.42 -4.70 -17.48
CA LYS A 244 -22.70 -4.84 -18.77
C LYS A 244 -21.47 -3.91 -18.85
N PHE A 245 -21.49 -2.80 -18.13
CA PHE A 245 -20.36 -1.86 -18.06
C PHE A 245 -19.18 -2.47 -17.30
N GLN A 246 -19.43 -3.15 -16.17
CA GLN A 246 -18.38 -3.80 -15.36
C GLN A 246 -17.72 -4.94 -16.16
N VAL A 247 -18.52 -5.77 -16.82
CA VAL A 247 -18.00 -6.84 -17.68
C VAL A 247 -17.09 -6.28 -18.77
N LYS A 248 -17.51 -5.21 -19.48
CA LYS A 248 -16.67 -4.56 -20.51
C LYS A 248 -15.37 -4.00 -19.95
N GLN A 249 -15.38 -3.45 -18.72
CA GLN A 249 -14.19 -2.93 -18.08
C GLN A 249 -13.20 -4.06 -17.74
N MET A 250 -13.70 -5.17 -17.20
CA MET A 250 -12.87 -6.34 -16.91
C MET A 250 -12.30 -6.97 -18.18
N GLU A 251 -13.08 -7.07 -19.24
CA GLU A 251 -12.62 -7.55 -20.56
C GLU A 251 -11.50 -6.67 -21.15
N ARG A 252 -11.56 -5.34 -20.97
CA ARG A 252 -10.48 -4.43 -21.38
C ARG A 252 -9.20 -4.67 -20.57
N THR A 253 -9.34 -4.87 -19.25
CA THR A 253 -8.20 -5.17 -18.38
C THR A 253 -7.56 -6.49 -18.78
N LYS A 254 -8.36 -7.54 -19.02
CA LYS A 254 -7.89 -8.83 -19.52
C LYS A 254 -7.06 -8.67 -20.80
N LYS A 255 -7.61 -8.01 -21.84
CA LYS A 255 -6.90 -7.77 -23.10
C LYS A 255 -5.57 -7.01 -22.89
N SER A 256 -5.52 -6.08 -21.94
CA SER A 256 -4.28 -5.36 -21.62
C SER A 256 -3.22 -6.26 -20.98
N LEU A 257 -3.64 -7.23 -20.16
CA LEU A 257 -2.73 -8.20 -19.53
C LEU A 257 -2.25 -9.24 -20.57
N GLU A 258 -3.15 -9.75 -21.41
CA GLU A 258 -2.80 -10.65 -22.52
C GLU A 258 -1.80 -10.03 -23.49
N ALA A 259 -1.99 -8.74 -23.85
CA ALA A 259 -1.03 -8.02 -24.70
C ALA A 259 0.34 -7.82 -24.04
N LYS A 260 0.41 -7.79 -22.70
CA LYS A 260 1.68 -7.75 -21.97
C LYS A 260 2.34 -9.12 -21.96
N LEU A 261 1.57 -10.18 -21.74
CA LEU A 261 2.04 -11.54 -21.79
C LEU A 261 2.70 -11.83 -23.16
N ASP A 262 2.03 -11.50 -24.25
CA ASP A 262 2.55 -11.65 -25.63
C ASP A 262 3.86 -10.89 -25.86
N LYS A 263 3.98 -9.69 -25.29
CA LYS A 263 5.21 -8.89 -25.39
C LYS A 263 6.36 -9.50 -24.59
N LEU A 264 6.05 -10.04 -23.42
CA LEU A 264 7.02 -10.67 -22.54
C LEU A 264 7.60 -11.94 -23.18
N GLU A 265 6.77 -12.77 -23.78
CA GLU A 265 7.20 -13.98 -24.48
C GLU A 265 8.16 -13.69 -25.65
N LYS A 266 7.95 -12.58 -26.35
CA LYS A 266 8.76 -12.14 -27.49
C LYS A 266 10.05 -11.39 -27.09
N SER A 267 10.24 -11.02 -25.83
CA SER A 267 11.43 -10.31 -25.38
C SER A 267 12.58 -11.28 -25.13
N HIS A 268 13.77 -10.93 -25.62
CA HIS A 268 15.02 -11.65 -25.37
C HIS A 268 16.00 -10.67 -24.72
N ASP A 269 15.96 -10.54 -23.40
CA ASP A 269 16.93 -9.74 -22.65
C ASP A 269 17.77 -10.68 -21.76
N ASP A 270 19.08 -10.83 -22.08
CA ASP A 270 20.07 -11.51 -21.26
C ASP A 270 20.56 -10.59 -20.12
N ILE A 271 19.64 -10.09 -19.32
CA ILE A 271 19.96 -9.22 -18.18
C ILE A 271 19.67 -10.01 -16.90
N LEU A 272 20.59 -9.93 -15.93
CA LEU A 272 20.37 -10.53 -14.60
C LEU A 272 19.06 -10.04 -14.01
N THR A 273 18.31 -10.99 -13.49
CA THR A 273 16.98 -10.77 -12.88
C THR A 273 17.11 -10.38 -11.41
N PHE A 274 16.01 -9.89 -10.85
CA PHE A 274 15.93 -9.55 -9.42
C PHE A 274 16.24 -10.76 -8.53
N GLU A 275 15.82 -11.94 -8.95
CA GLU A 275 16.07 -13.21 -8.30
C GLU A 275 17.56 -13.56 -8.24
N GLU A 276 18.27 -13.35 -9.36
CA GLU A 276 19.70 -13.68 -9.51
C GLU A 276 20.59 -12.70 -8.77
N MET A 277 20.12 -11.50 -8.46
CA MET A 277 20.88 -10.54 -7.65
C MET A 277 21.02 -10.96 -6.18
N GLY A 278 20.27 -11.94 -5.73
CA GLY A 278 20.33 -12.46 -4.38
C GLY A 278 19.74 -11.55 -3.31
N ILE A 279 18.98 -10.55 -3.70
CA ILE A 279 18.25 -9.65 -2.78
C ILE A 279 17.26 -10.48 -1.97
N ASP A 280 17.23 -10.27 -0.67
CA ASP A 280 16.37 -11.00 0.27
C ASP A 280 15.61 -10.09 1.24
N LYS A 281 15.90 -8.79 1.26
CA LYS A 281 15.15 -7.78 2.04
C LYS A 281 14.94 -6.52 1.22
N LEU A 282 13.73 -5.99 1.23
CA LEU A 282 13.37 -4.75 0.51
C LEU A 282 12.87 -3.70 1.49
N ILE A 283 13.53 -2.53 1.44
CA ILE A 283 13.21 -1.38 2.28
C ILE A 283 12.82 -0.23 1.36
N ILE A 284 11.61 0.30 1.52
CA ILE A 284 11.04 1.29 0.62
C ILE A 284 10.73 2.56 1.39
N ASP A 285 11.39 3.65 1.06
CA ASP A 285 11.01 4.97 1.54
C ASP A 285 9.92 5.57 0.66
N GLU A 286 9.02 6.38 1.25
CA GLU A 286 7.88 7.00 0.57
C GLU A 286 7.06 6.01 -0.28
N SER A 287 6.71 4.88 0.32
CA SER A 287 6.00 3.77 -0.33
C SER A 287 4.65 4.16 -0.95
N HIS A 288 4.06 5.30 -0.56
CA HIS A 288 2.84 5.84 -1.15
C HIS A 288 2.99 6.20 -2.66
N GLU A 289 4.22 6.32 -3.16
CA GLU A 289 4.51 6.48 -4.59
C GLU A 289 4.15 5.25 -5.43
N PHE A 290 3.99 4.07 -4.81
CA PHE A 290 3.64 2.80 -5.46
C PHE A 290 2.16 2.44 -5.29
N LYS A 291 1.28 3.43 -5.31
CA LYS A 291 -0.18 3.26 -5.21
C LYS A 291 -0.80 2.66 -6.48
N ASN A 292 -2.04 2.15 -6.35
CA ASN A 292 -2.86 1.61 -7.45
C ASN A 292 -2.34 0.28 -8.01
N VAL A 293 -2.07 -0.69 -7.14
CA VAL A 293 -1.93 -2.09 -7.57
C VAL A 293 -3.25 -2.52 -8.19
N PRO A 294 -3.25 -3.21 -9.35
CA PRO A 294 -4.47 -3.74 -9.94
C PRO A 294 -5.20 -4.63 -8.94
N THR A 295 -6.39 -4.21 -8.53
CA THR A 295 -7.22 -4.99 -7.61
C THR A 295 -8.51 -5.34 -8.31
N GLN A 296 -8.83 -6.63 -8.31
CA GLN A 296 -10.11 -7.08 -8.82
C GLN A 296 -11.17 -6.87 -7.75
N THR A 297 -12.19 -6.12 -8.09
CA THR A 297 -13.32 -5.88 -7.21
C THR A 297 -14.63 -5.91 -7.99
N LYS A 298 -15.62 -6.58 -7.42
CA LYS A 298 -17.01 -6.56 -7.91
C LYS A 298 -17.69 -5.21 -7.65
N LEU A 299 -17.07 -4.35 -6.84
CA LEU A 299 -17.60 -3.04 -6.49
C LEU A 299 -17.14 -2.00 -7.53
N SER A 300 -18.08 -1.31 -8.15
CA SER A 300 -17.80 -0.18 -9.04
C SER A 300 -17.93 1.15 -8.33
N ASN A 301 -17.07 2.10 -8.69
CA ASN A 301 -17.11 3.48 -8.19
C ASN A 301 -17.00 3.60 -6.65
N VAL A 302 -16.22 2.74 -6.01
CA VAL A 302 -15.92 2.86 -4.59
C VAL A 302 -14.98 4.03 -4.36
N ALA A 303 -15.35 4.94 -3.46
CA ALA A 303 -14.52 6.09 -3.12
C ALA A 303 -13.14 5.62 -2.60
N GLY A 304 -12.07 6.17 -3.17
CA GLY A 304 -10.69 5.85 -2.78
C GLY A 304 -10.10 4.58 -3.39
N ILE A 305 -10.86 3.81 -4.18
CA ILE A 305 -10.33 2.68 -4.95
C ILE A 305 -10.23 3.10 -6.42
N SER A 306 -9.01 3.23 -6.92
CA SER A 306 -8.79 3.54 -8.33
C SER A 306 -8.89 2.29 -9.18
N SER A 307 -9.61 2.38 -10.30
CA SER A 307 -9.63 1.34 -11.33
C SER A 307 -8.43 1.42 -12.27
N SER A 308 -7.59 2.47 -12.17
CA SER A 308 -6.40 2.60 -12.99
C SER A 308 -5.24 1.81 -12.37
N ALA A 309 -4.68 0.89 -13.14
CA ALA A 309 -3.53 0.09 -12.74
C ALA A 309 -2.22 0.86 -12.98
N SER A 310 -1.35 0.92 -11.96
CA SER A 310 0.01 1.45 -12.08
C SER A 310 1.00 0.33 -12.37
N GLN A 311 1.78 0.46 -13.46
CA GLN A 311 2.84 -0.51 -13.79
C GLN A 311 3.91 -0.58 -12.72
N LYS A 312 4.30 0.58 -12.16
CA LYS A 312 5.26 0.70 -11.07
C LYS A 312 4.79 -0.05 -9.81
N ALA A 313 3.49 0.06 -9.50
CA ALA A 313 2.91 -0.64 -8.36
C ALA A 313 2.81 -2.15 -8.59
N LEU A 314 2.45 -2.59 -9.80
CA LEU A 314 2.41 -4.01 -10.16
C LEU A 314 3.80 -4.64 -10.11
N ASP A 315 4.83 -3.97 -10.65
CA ASP A 315 6.21 -4.46 -10.60
C ASP A 315 6.70 -4.62 -9.16
N LEU A 316 6.47 -3.63 -8.31
CA LEU A 316 6.79 -3.74 -6.90
C LEU A 316 6.03 -4.89 -6.23
N PHE A 317 4.75 -5.04 -6.52
CA PHE A 317 3.93 -6.13 -6.00
C PHE A 317 4.53 -7.50 -6.33
N MET A 318 4.90 -7.71 -7.58
CA MET A 318 5.52 -8.96 -8.03
C MET A 318 6.85 -9.25 -7.30
N LYS A 319 7.72 -8.23 -7.12
CA LYS A 319 8.97 -8.35 -6.36
C LYS A 319 8.73 -8.66 -4.89
N CYS A 320 7.74 -8.02 -4.29
CA CYS A 320 7.33 -8.28 -2.92
C CYS A 320 6.83 -9.72 -2.73
N ARG A 321 6.02 -10.22 -3.66
CA ARG A 321 5.51 -11.59 -3.64
C ARG A 321 6.65 -12.61 -3.76
N TYR A 322 7.60 -12.38 -4.66
CA TYR A 322 8.82 -13.19 -4.73
C TYR A 322 9.58 -13.25 -3.40
N LEU A 323 9.78 -12.11 -2.74
CA LEU A 323 10.48 -12.07 -1.46
C LEU A 323 9.73 -12.83 -0.36
N ASP A 324 8.39 -12.73 -0.32
CA ASP A 324 7.56 -13.48 0.63
C ASP A 324 7.71 -14.99 0.44
N GLU A 325 7.67 -15.45 -0.80
CA GLU A 325 7.84 -16.87 -1.15
C GLU A 325 9.25 -17.36 -0.80
N LYS A 326 10.29 -16.61 -1.19
CA LYS A 326 11.70 -16.95 -0.93
C LYS A 326 12.01 -17.06 0.55
N THR A 327 11.42 -16.19 1.37
CA THR A 327 11.76 -16.06 2.78
C THR A 327 10.73 -16.71 3.71
N GLY A 328 9.65 -17.28 3.16
CA GLY A 328 8.53 -17.83 3.91
C GLY A 328 7.83 -16.78 4.75
N SER A 329 7.76 -15.53 4.25
CA SER A 329 7.24 -14.35 4.95
C SER A 329 7.98 -14.05 6.28
N LYS A 330 9.17 -14.59 6.47
CA LYS A 330 10.01 -14.36 7.66
C LYS A 330 10.95 -13.18 7.50
N VAL A 331 11.26 -12.78 6.25
CA VAL A 331 12.11 -11.64 5.97
C VAL A 331 11.24 -10.45 5.59
N GLU A 332 11.46 -9.37 6.28
CA GLU A 332 10.58 -8.23 6.38
C GLU A 332 10.75 -7.27 5.22
N ARG A 333 9.63 -6.81 4.69
CA ARG A 333 9.58 -5.59 3.88
C ARG A 333 9.31 -4.42 4.80
N ILE A 334 10.14 -3.41 4.71
CA ILE A 334 9.96 -2.18 5.48
C ILE A 334 9.49 -1.11 4.52
N CYS A 335 8.31 -0.59 4.76
CA CYS A 335 7.76 0.54 4.03
C CYS A 335 7.73 1.76 4.94
N CYS A 336 8.22 2.89 4.45
CA CYS A 336 8.16 4.15 5.17
C CYS A 336 7.31 5.16 4.41
N THR A 337 6.51 5.92 5.15
CA THR A 337 5.74 7.04 4.61
C THR A 337 5.35 8.01 5.72
N HIS A 338 4.94 9.21 5.35
CA HIS A 338 4.42 10.19 6.29
C HIS A 338 2.98 9.89 6.66
N ILE A 339 2.62 10.08 7.95
CA ILE A 339 1.25 9.89 8.42
C ILE A 339 0.25 10.75 7.63
N GLY A 340 0.59 12.00 7.30
CA GLY A 340 -0.26 12.87 6.49
C GLY A 340 -0.60 12.26 5.14
N ASN A 341 0.41 11.78 4.41
CA ASN A 341 0.22 11.10 3.12
C ASN A 341 -0.58 9.79 3.26
N LEU A 342 -0.45 9.11 4.40
CA LEU A 342 -1.23 7.91 4.71
C LEU A 342 -2.72 8.23 4.85
N PHE A 343 -3.09 9.33 5.51
CA PHE A 343 -4.50 9.72 5.67
C PHE A 343 -5.15 10.19 4.38
N GLU A 344 -4.45 10.95 3.55
CA GLU A 344 -4.96 11.41 2.26
C GLU A 344 -5.16 10.26 1.27
N HIS A 345 -4.36 9.19 1.39
CA HIS A 345 -4.33 8.07 0.44
C HIS A 345 -4.65 6.71 1.08
N THR A 346 -5.28 6.67 2.27
CA THR A 346 -5.53 5.41 3.01
C THR A 346 -6.17 4.30 2.18
N HIS A 347 -7.12 4.62 1.32
CA HIS A 347 -7.74 3.64 0.44
C HIS A 347 -6.81 3.14 -0.66
N GLN A 348 -5.99 4.03 -1.22
CA GLN A 348 -5.02 3.69 -2.28
C GLN A 348 -3.79 2.98 -1.71
N PHE A 349 -3.39 3.34 -0.49
CA PHE A 349 -2.28 2.71 0.21
C PHE A 349 -2.58 1.26 0.60
N ARG A 350 -3.83 0.95 0.94
CA ARG A 350 -4.31 -0.42 1.16
C ARG A 350 -4.03 -1.33 -0.03
N GLN A 351 -4.16 -0.83 -1.26
CA GLN A 351 -3.89 -1.60 -2.47
C GLN A 351 -2.40 -1.90 -2.70
N THR A 352 -1.50 -1.09 -2.17
CA THR A 352 -0.05 -1.22 -2.42
C THR A 352 0.65 -2.09 -1.38
N CYS A 353 0.23 -2.00 -0.13
CA CYS A 353 0.93 -2.62 1.00
C CYS A 353 0.27 -3.90 1.55
N ILE A 354 -0.92 -4.27 1.08
CA ILE A 354 -1.73 -5.36 1.63
C ILE A 354 -1.84 -6.53 0.64
N VAL A 355 -0.83 -6.81 -0.11
CA VAL A 355 -0.93 -7.94 -1.03
C VAL A 355 0.10 -9.00 -0.68
N GLY A 356 -0.26 -9.85 0.25
CA GLY A 356 0.24 -11.19 0.39
C GLY A 356 -0.96 -12.11 0.53
N ASP A 357 -1.03 -13.15 -0.26
CA ASP A 357 -2.10 -14.16 -0.30
C ASP A 357 -2.23 -14.97 0.99
N SER A 358 -1.33 -14.79 1.94
CA SER A 358 -1.22 -15.58 3.17
C SER A 358 -1.75 -14.88 4.42
N GLY A 359 -2.69 -13.92 4.30
CA GLY A 359 -3.30 -13.29 5.48
C GLY A 359 -2.31 -12.52 6.37
N THR A 360 -1.15 -12.16 5.84
CA THR A 360 -0.11 -11.48 6.61
C THR A 360 -0.41 -9.99 6.65
N PHE A 361 -0.88 -9.56 7.81
CA PHE A 361 -1.21 -8.16 8.09
C PHE A 361 0.04 -7.28 8.08
N LEU A 362 -0.04 -6.17 7.37
CA LEU A 362 0.85 -5.04 7.57
C LEU A 362 0.55 -4.45 8.95
N LYS A 363 1.42 -4.67 9.93
CA LYS A 363 1.28 -4.05 11.26
C LYS A 363 1.74 -2.61 11.19
N LEU A 364 0.82 -1.70 11.46
CA LEU A 364 1.11 -0.28 11.53
C LEU A 364 1.89 0.00 12.83
N VAL A 365 3.16 0.38 12.72
CA VAL A 365 3.90 0.96 13.84
C VAL A 365 3.56 2.43 13.90
N ALA A 366 2.49 2.78 14.60
CA ALA A 366 2.25 4.16 14.98
C ALA A 366 3.09 4.43 16.24
N GLY A 367 4.05 5.35 16.15
CA GLY A 367 4.66 5.91 17.37
C GLY A 367 3.55 6.43 18.29
N ARG A 368 3.77 6.43 19.59
CA ARG A 368 2.84 6.95 20.61
C ARG A 368 2.41 8.40 20.31
N SER A 369 1.55 8.61 19.35
CA SER A 369 0.61 9.72 19.34
C SER A 369 -0.57 9.25 20.19
N LYS A 370 -1.16 10.14 20.96
CA LYS A 370 -2.31 9.91 21.87
C LYS A 370 -3.58 9.37 21.18
N PHE A 371 -3.46 8.71 20.06
CA PHE A 371 -4.54 8.14 19.28
C PHE A 371 -4.41 6.62 19.28
N PRO A 372 -5.36 5.90 19.90
CA PRO A 372 -5.43 4.45 19.85
C PRO A 372 -5.96 4.01 18.48
N PHE A 373 -5.12 4.00 17.46
CA PHE A 373 -5.47 3.42 16.16
C PHE A 373 -4.90 2.02 16.05
N GLY A 374 -5.68 1.03 16.45
CA GLY A 374 -5.51 -0.34 16.01
C GLY A 374 -6.32 -0.55 14.73
N PHE A 375 -5.71 -0.46 13.56
CA PHE A 375 -6.35 -0.91 12.32
C PHE A 375 -6.10 -2.40 12.14
N LEU A 376 -7.11 -3.21 12.43
CA LEU A 376 -7.17 -4.60 12.05
C LEU A 376 -7.93 -4.69 10.72
N LEU A 377 -7.25 -5.14 9.68
CA LEU A 377 -7.88 -5.54 8.42
C LEU A 377 -7.93 -7.07 8.40
N THR A 378 -9.07 -7.64 8.78
CA THR A 378 -9.39 -9.04 8.54
C THR A 378 -9.92 -9.21 7.11
N GLU A 379 -9.69 -10.39 6.54
CA GLU A 379 -10.15 -10.80 5.21
C GLU A 379 -11.55 -10.28 4.83
N TYR A 380 -11.65 -9.70 3.66
CA TYR A 380 -12.90 -9.19 3.10
C TYR A 380 -13.81 -10.33 2.66
N ARG A 381 -14.55 -10.93 3.61
CA ARG A 381 -15.76 -11.72 3.35
C ARG A 381 -16.99 -11.11 4.03
N TYR A 382 -17.07 -9.78 4.16
CA TYR A 382 -18.17 -9.16 4.89
C TYR A 382 -19.10 -8.34 3.98
N PRO A 383 -20.43 -8.44 4.17
CA PRO A 383 -21.39 -7.61 3.45
C PRO A 383 -21.18 -6.13 3.81
N VAL A 384 -21.35 -5.28 2.82
CA VAL A 384 -21.09 -3.82 2.77
C VAL A 384 -21.67 -3.05 3.97
N ILE A 385 -22.73 -3.54 4.58
CA ILE A 385 -23.38 -2.95 5.78
C ILE A 385 -22.41 -2.84 6.98
N LYS A 386 -21.49 -3.80 7.18
CA LYS A 386 -20.55 -3.79 8.31
C LYS A 386 -19.43 -2.75 8.15
N VAL A 387 -19.04 -2.42 6.94
CA VAL A 387 -17.97 -1.43 6.66
C VAL A 387 -18.45 0.00 6.95
N ILE A 388 -19.73 0.29 6.75
CA ILE A 388 -20.32 1.61 7.02
C ILE A 388 -20.53 1.82 8.50
N GLN A 389 -20.99 0.79 9.21
CA GLN A 389 -20.99 0.81 10.66
C GLN A 389 -19.58 1.11 11.19
N PHE A 390 -18.54 0.55 10.59
CA PHE A 390 -17.14 0.79 10.93
C PHE A 390 -16.73 2.26 10.71
N MET A 391 -16.98 2.87 9.55
CA MET A 391 -16.55 4.23 9.25
C MET A 391 -17.31 5.30 10.06
N ILE A 392 -18.60 5.16 10.19
CA ILE A 392 -19.43 6.09 10.96
C ILE A 392 -19.14 5.95 12.46
N PHE A 393 -18.89 4.74 12.94
CA PHE A 393 -18.57 4.47 14.34
C PHE A 393 -17.17 4.98 14.73
N GLN A 394 -16.18 4.87 13.85
CA GLN A 394 -14.84 5.43 14.11
C GLN A 394 -14.86 6.96 14.25
N GLU A 395 -15.53 7.67 13.34
CA GLU A 395 -15.66 9.13 13.46
C GLU A 395 -16.37 9.53 14.76
N VAL A 396 -17.33 8.74 15.21
CA VAL A 396 -18.15 9.03 16.41
C VAL A 396 -17.37 8.74 17.70
N ILE A 397 -16.61 7.66 17.78
CA ILE A 397 -15.79 7.32 18.95
C ILE A 397 -14.64 8.31 19.09
N LEU A 398 -13.99 8.71 17.99
CA LEU A 398 -12.90 9.68 18.01
C LEU A 398 -13.31 11.06 18.53
N GLN A 399 -14.52 11.53 18.19
CA GLN A 399 -15.01 12.81 18.72
C GLN A 399 -15.32 12.78 20.22
N LYS A 400 -15.76 11.65 20.80
CA LYS A 400 -16.02 11.54 22.24
C LYS A 400 -14.78 11.37 23.10
N THR A 401 -13.71 10.74 22.58
CA THR A 401 -12.43 10.67 23.30
C THR A 401 -11.70 12.01 23.36
N HIS A 402 -12.05 12.98 22.49
CA HIS A 402 -11.53 14.35 22.53
C HIS A 402 -12.31 15.29 23.49
N HIS A 403 -13.53 14.96 23.87
CA HIS A 403 -14.36 15.81 24.73
C HIS A 403 -14.58 15.24 26.14
N GLY A 404 -13.91 14.17 26.51
CA GLY A 404 -14.05 13.46 27.78
C GLY A 404 -12.80 13.32 28.62
N MET A 405 -11.88 14.31 28.55
CA MET A 405 -10.82 14.57 29.53
C MET A 405 -10.70 16.08 29.75
#